data_5dd11389ff11a04b831c5e0f11f64022
#
_entry.id   5dd11389ff11a04b831c5e0f11f64022
#
_cell.length_a   1.000
_cell.length_b   1.000
_cell.length_c   1.000
_cell.angle_alpha   90.00
_cell.angle_beta   90.00
_cell.angle_gamma   90.00
#
_symmetry.space_group_name_H-M   'P 1'
#
loop_
_entity.id
_entity.type
_entity.pdbx_description
1 polymer ?
#
loop_
_entity_poly.entity_id
_entity_poly.type
_entity_poly.pdbx_seq_one_letter_code
_entity_poly.pdbx_strand_id
1 'polypeptide(L)' 'NIRVNVLGPGPIATPMQEEVLTKEAKEMFESLIPRGKMGQPEEIATVALFLASDDSSFVNGVELNVDGGFSAI' A
#
# COMPACT_ATOMS: atom_id res chain seq x y z
N ASN A 1 -1.96 10.44 -25.44
CA ASN A 1 -2.58 9.47 -24.52
C ASN A 1 -1.64 9.11 -23.37
N ILE A 2 -1.60 10.02 -22.38
CA ILE A 2 -0.79 9.82 -21.18
C ILE A 2 -1.75 9.75 -19.99
N ARG A 3 -1.59 8.73 -19.15
CA ARG A 3 -2.32 8.63 -17.90
C ARG A 3 -1.36 8.90 -16.74
N VAL A 4 -1.83 9.62 -15.74
CA VAL A 4 -1.07 9.92 -14.54
C VAL A 4 -1.93 9.59 -13.33
N ASN A 5 -1.43 8.72 -12.47
CA ASN A 5 -2.11 8.32 -11.24
C ASN A 5 -1.10 8.32 -10.09
N VAL A 6 -1.62 8.47 -8.88
CA VAL A 6 -0.80 8.44 -7.66
C VAL A 6 -1.12 7.17 -6.88
N LEU A 7 -0.09 6.44 -6.50
CA LEU A 7 -0.21 5.25 -5.65
C LEU A 7 0.33 5.60 -4.26
N GLY A 8 -0.54 5.51 -3.25
CA GLY A 8 -0.19 5.79 -1.86
C GLY A 8 -0.14 4.51 -1.03
N PRO A 9 1.04 3.93 -0.80
CA PRO A 9 1.14 2.75 0.06
C PRO A 9 1.01 3.13 1.53
N GLY A 10 0.46 2.20 2.32
CA GLY A 10 0.44 2.30 3.76
C GLY A 10 1.64 1.59 4.40
N PRO A 11 1.52 1.18 5.68
CA PRO A 11 2.60 0.44 6.34
C PRO A 11 2.85 -0.90 5.65
N ILE A 12 4.08 -1.09 5.17
CA ILE A 12 4.49 -2.27 4.40
C ILE A 12 5.62 -2.97 5.12
N ALA A 13 5.49 -4.28 5.26
CA ALA A 13 6.53 -5.11 5.86
C ALA A 13 7.66 -5.33 4.85
N THR A 14 8.77 -4.63 5.06
CA THR A 14 9.99 -4.84 4.28
C THR A 14 11.06 -5.44 5.16
N PRO A 15 12.07 -6.12 4.59
CA PRO A 15 13.18 -6.66 5.40
C PRO A 15 13.86 -5.58 6.26
N MET A 16 14.00 -4.37 5.72
CA MET A 16 14.60 -3.26 6.47
C MET A 16 13.76 -2.88 7.68
N GLN A 17 12.45 -2.82 7.54
CA GLN A 17 11.55 -2.50 8.65
C GLN A 17 11.51 -3.61 9.69
N GLU A 18 11.57 -4.86 9.27
CA GLU A 18 11.59 -5.99 10.19
C GLU A 18 12.84 -6.00 11.06
N GLU A 19 13.96 -5.49 10.55
CA GLU A 19 15.20 -5.37 11.32
C GLU A 19 15.17 -4.20 12.32
N VAL A 20 14.44 -3.14 12.00
CA VAL A 20 14.41 -1.89 12.78
C VAL A 20 13.25 -1.84 13.76
N LEU A 21 12.09 -2.39 13.39
CA LEU A 21 10.90 -2.34 14.24
C LEU A 21 10.94 -3.42 15.31
N THR A 22 10.68 -3.01 16.55
CA THR A 22 10.45 -3.96 17.63
C THR A 22 9.11 -4.65 17.42
N LYS A 23 8.92 -5.78 18.11
CA LYS A 23 7.64 -6.49 18.08
C LYS A 23 6.49 -5.59 18.54
N GLU A 24 6.71 -4.81 19.59
CA GLU A 24 5.71 -3.89 20.15
C GLU A 24 5.33 -2.80 19.14
N ALA A 25 6.33 -2.24 18.44
CA ALA A 25 6.09 -1.22 17.43
C ALA A 25 5.28 -1.79 16.25
N LYS A 26 5.61 -3.00 15.83
CA LYS A 26 4.87 -3.68 14.75
C LYS A 26 3.42 -3.92 15.15
N GLU A 27 3.19 -4.42 16.36
CA GLU A 27 1.84 -4.65 16.86
C GLU A 27 1.04 -3.35 16.95
N MET A 28 1.70 -2.25 17.35
CA MET A 28 1.04 -0.94 17.39
C MET A 28 0.62 -0.48 15.99
N PHE A 29 1.50 -0.61 15.00
CA PHE A 29 1.14 -0.27 13.63
C PHE A 29 0.00 -1.14 13.11
N GLU A 30 0.05 -2.44 13.37
CA GLU A 30 -1.00 -3.35 12.92
C GLU A 30 -2.35 -3.05 13.57
N SER A 31 -2.35 -2.57 14.81
CA SER A 31 -3.59 -2.18 15.50
C SER A 31 -4.25 -0.96 14.87
N LEU A 32 -3.47 -0.11 14.18
CA LEU A 32 -3.98 1.08 13.50
C LEU A 32 -4.48 0.79 12.09
N ILE A 33 -4.23 -0.39 11.55
CA ILE A 33 -4.66 -0.78 10.21
C ILE A 33 -5.97 -1.55 10.34
N PRO A 34 -7.08 -1.07 9.72
CA PRO A 34 -8.34 -1.80 9.78
C PRO A 34 -8.24 -3.27 9.35
N ARG A 35 -7.38 -3.59 8.39
CA ARG A 35 -7.14 -4.98 7.99
C ARG A 35 -6.45 -5.79 9.09
N GLY A 36 -5.72 -5.15 10.00
CA GLY A 36 -5.07 -5.80 11.14
C GLY A 36 -3.67 -6.31 10.89
N LYS A 37 -3.15 -6.15 9.68
CA LYS A 37 -1.80 -6.58 9.30
C LYS A 37 -1.15 -5.55 8.38
N MET A 38 0.17 -5.43 8.48
CA MET A 38 0.94 -4.63 7.53
C MET A 38 0.83 -5.25 6.14
N GLY A 39 0.93 -4.40 5.12
CA GLY A 39 0.92 -4.87 3.74
C GLY A 39 2.22 -5.57 3.39
N GLN A 40 2.18 -6.41 2.37
CA GLN A 40 3.36 -7.04 1.79
C GLN A 40 3.76 -6.28 0.52
N PRO A 41 5.06 -6.24 0.18
CA PRO A 41 5.49 -5.56 -1.06
C PRO A 41 4.74 -6.04 -2.30
N GLU A 42 4.39 -7.32 -2.37
CA GLU A 42 3.65 -7.88 -3.50
C GLU A 42 2.27 -7.26 -3.65
N GLU A 43 1.65 -6.85 -2.55
CA GLU A 43 0.32 -6.22 -2.58
C GLU A 43 0.37 -4.83 -3.20
N ILE A 44 1.50 -4.13 -3.05
CA ILE A 44 1.72 -2.85 -3.74
C ILE A 44 2.09 -3.08 -5.19
N ALA A 45 2.94 -4.07 -5.46
CA ALA A 45 3.40 -4.38 -6.80
C ALA A 45 2.25 -4.76 -7.74
N THR A 46 1.27 -5.53 -7.27
CA THR A 46 0.12 -5.90 -8.09
C THR A 46 -0.74 -4.70 -8.47
N VAL A 47 -0.91 -3.74 -7.57
CA VAL A 47 -1.65 -2.51 -7.86
C VAL A 47 -0.87 -1.62 -8.82
N ALA A 48 0.44 -1.50 -8.63
CA ALA A 48 1.29 -0.74 -9.53
C ALA A 48 1.24 -1.33 -10.95
N LEU A 49 1.29 -2.64 -11.07
CA LEU A 49 1.17 -3.32 -12.36
C LEU A 49 -0.19 -3.05 -13.01
N PHE A 50 -1.28 -3.10 -12.24
CA PHE A 50 -2.60 -2.77 -12.74
C PHE A 50 -2.65 -1.35 -13.32
N LEU A 51 -2.12 -0.37 -12.55
CA LEU A 51 -2.13 1.03 -12.99
C LEU A 51 -1.23 1.26 -14.22
N ALA A 52 -0.18 0.47 -14.38
CA ALA A 52 0.73 0.58 -15.53
C ALA A 52 0.21 -0.16 -16.77
N SER A 53 -0.78 -1.02 -16.61
CA SER A 53 -1.28 -1.88 -17.69
C SER A 53 -2.49 -1.28 -18.40
N ASP A 54 -2.86 -1.87 -19.54
CA ASP A 54 -4.06 -1.48 -20.27
C ASP A 54 -5.34 -1.84 -19.52
N ASP A 55 -5.26 -2.69 -18.50
CA ASP A 55 -6.41 -3.03 -17.67
C ASP A 55 -6.97 -1.81 -16.94
N SER A 56 -6.14 -0.78 -16.73
CA SER A 56 -6.56 0.49 -16.13
C SER A 56 -6.68 1.62 -17.15
N SER A 57 -6.99 1.28 -18.39
CA SER A 57 -6.98 2.27 -19.50
C SER A 57 -7.91 3.45 -19.30
N PHE A 58 -8.94 3.31 -18.50
CA PHE A 58 -9.89 4.40 -18.22
C PHE A 58 -9.64 5.06 -16.86
N VAL A 59 -8.56 4.69 -16.16
CA VAL A 59 -8.18 5.24 -14.86
C VAL A 59 -7.15 6.33 -15.07
N ASN A 60 -7.51 7.56 -14.72
CA ASN A 60 -6.62 8.71 -14.90
C ASN A 60 -6.91 9.76 -13.81
N GLY A 61 -5.87 10.30 -13.21
CA GLY A 61 -5.98 11.32 -12.19
C GLY A 61 -6.42 10.80 -10.83
N VAL A 62 -6.33 9.50 -10.59
CA VAL A 62 -6.73 8.93 -9.31
C VAL A 62 -5.57 8.95 -8.31
N GLU A 63 -5.91 9.16 -7.05
CA GLU A 63 -5.03 8.90 -5.92
C GLU A 63 -5.54 7.64 -5.24
N LEU A 64 -4.81 6.55 -5.40
CA LEU A 64 -5.22 5.23 -4.91
C LEU A 64 -4.39 4.84 -3.70
N ASN A 65 -5.05 4.78 -2.55
CA ASN A 65 -4.40 4.35 -1.31
C ASN A 65 -4.49 2.83 -1.18
N VAL A 66 -3.33 2.19 -1.01
CA VAL A 66 -3.21 0.74 -0.86
C VAL A 66 -2.61 0.48 0.51
N ASP A 67 -3.44 0.53 1.53
CA ASP A 67 -2.98 0.66 2.92
C ASP A 67 -3.83 -0.13 3.93
N GLY A 68 -4.66 -1.05 3.47
CA GLY A 68 -5.52 -1.84 4.36
C GLY A 68 -6.53 -1.00 5.15
N GLY A 69 -6.79 0.23 4.71
CA GLY A 69 -7.73 1.15 5.35
C GLY A 69 -7.06 2.13 6.33
N PHE A 70 -5.73 2.12 6.41
CA PHE A 70 -5.00 2.95 7.37
C PHE A 70 -5.35 4.44 7.25
N SER A 71 -5.44 4.97 6.03
CA SER A 71 -5.74 6.39 5.81
C SER A 71 -7.23 6.72 5.93
N ALA A 72 -8.09 5.73 6.08
CA ALA A 72 -9.53 5.93 6.19
C ALA A 72 -10.02 6.13 7.63
N ILE A 73 -9.10 6.05 8.59
CA ILE A 73 -9.42 6.21 10.03
C ILE A 73 -9.07 7.58 10.55
#